data_5cb85a7d6f6e8ba075395c54a71e8f33
#
_entry.id   5cb85a7d6f6e8ba075395c54a71e8f33
#
_cell.length_a   1.000
_cell.length_b   1.000
_cell.length_c   1.000
_cell.angle_alpha   90.00
_cell.angle_beta   90.00
_cell.angle_gamma   90.00
#
_symmetry.space_group_name_H-M   'P 1'
#
loop_
_entity.id
_entity.type
_entity.pdbx_description
1 polymer ?
#
loop_
_entity_poly.entity_id
_entity_poly.type
_entity_poly.pdbx_seq_one_letter_code
_entity_poly.pdbx_strand_id
1 'polypeptide(L)'
;MLAVTAAEARATGIGWETRVTLDTTRIGPALSVPVTVETAEGDVTQRMVFDADHPQLRIATRAKPLRVVVDKHGTTARGNGSPFTILTMDDELEHALIVYGTQDDEVGNLEAARLLQTALRRREHNVQPPIKPDREVTEDELRGHHLLLVGRPSTNAVSQRLAAQWGVAFGARSFTVRDKVYTHPESAVLAAGDNPLDARWSVVLVAGLSSLGTYQVVGRFADDLLTYAPLVVAPFGRDMRDVVPPLPELTVVPVIR
;
A
#
# COMPACT_ATOMS: atom_id res chain seq x y z
N MET A 1 -12.75 0.52 -0.47
CA MET A 1 -12.75 1.96 -0.87
C MET A 1 -14.20 2.41 -0.87
N LEU A 2 -14.52 3.53 -0.22
CA LEU A 2 -15.86 4.11 -0.27
C LEU A 2 -16.05 4.76 -1.64
N ALA A 3 -17.03 4.30 -2.41
CA ALA A 3 -17.29 4.82 -3.75
C ALA A 3 -18.70 5.41 -3.82
N VAL A 4 -18.85 6.57 -4.48
CA VAL A 4 -20.16 7.10 -4.86
C VAL A 4 -20.62 6.36 -6.10
N THR A 5 -21.74 5.67 -6.02
CA THR A 5 -22.33 4.96 -7.17
C THR A 5 -23.31 5.82 -7.95
N ALA A 6 -23.97 6.78 -7.27
CA ALA A 6 -24.85 7.73 -7.93
C ALA A 6 -24.94 9.03 -7.13
N ALA A 7 -25.09 10.16 -7.84
CA ALA A 7 -25.44 11.46 -7.30
C ALA A 7 -26.50 12.11 -8.19
N GLU A 8 -27.70 12.32 -7.64
CA GLU A 8 -28.85 12.87 -8.34
C GLU A 8 -29.31 14.15 -7.65
N ALA A 9 -29.57 15.22 -8.40
CA ALA A 9 -30.11 16.45 -7.88
C ALA A 9 -31.54 16.70 -8.35
N ARG A 10 -32.36 17.20 -7.42
CA ARG A 10 -33.73 17.64 -7.69
C ARG A 10 -33.92 19.04 -7.19
N ALA A 11 -34.53 19.92 -8.02
CA ALA A 11 -34.96 21.24 -7.60
C ALA A 11 -36.10 21.13 -6.58
N THR A 12 -36.07 21.94 -5.56
CA THR A 12 -37.11 22.10 -4.53
C THR A 12 -37.66 23.53 -4.56
N GLY A 13 -38.71 23.81 -3.80
CA GLY A 13 -39.29 25.19 -3.75
C GLY A 13 -38.34 26.26 -3.18
N ILE A 14 -37.24 25.85 -2.51
CA ILE A 14 -36.30 26.77 -1.82
C ILE A 14 -34.83 26.49 -2.16
N GLY A 15 -34.57 25.69 -3.15
CA GLY A 15 -33.19 25.31 -3.54
C GLY A 15 -33.12 23.93 -4.22
N TRP A 16 -32.15 23.14 -3.82
CA TRP A 16 -31.88 21.82 -4.40
C TRP A 16 -31.69 20.76 -3.31
N GLU A 17 -32.10 19.56 -3.59
CA GLU A 17 -31.79 18.35 -2.80
C GLU A 17 -30.92 17.41 -3.66
N THR A 18 -29.74 17.05 -3.15
CA THR A 18 -28.86 16.06 -3.78
C THR A 18 -28.96 14.75 -3.01
N ARG A 19 -29.32 13.68 -3.71
CA ARG A 19 -29.28 12.31 -3.19
C ARG A 19 -27.97 11.68 -3.61
N VAL A 20 -27.21 11.20 -2.63
CA VAL A 20 -25.93 10.51 -2.84
C VAL A 20 -26.08 9.06 -2.42
N THR A 21 -25.70 8.14 -3.29
CA THR A 21 -25.68 6.69 -3.01
C THR A 21 -24.24 6.21 -2.98
N LEU A 22 -23.88 5.44 -1.96
CA LEU A 22 -22.56 4.87 -1.78
C LEU A 22 -22.57 3.36 -1.96
N ASP A 23 -21.46 2.81 -2.45
CA ASP A 23 -21.18 1.38 -2.35
C ASP A 23 -20.74 1.04 -0.92
N THR A 24 -21.60 0.37 -0.18
CA THR A 24 -21.38 -0.04 1.21
C THR A 24 -20.93 -1.49 1.35
N THR A 25 -20.72 -2.21 0.25
CA THR A 25 -20.40 -3.66 0.27
C THR A 25 -19.08 -3.99 0.97
N ARG A 26 -18.20 -3.01 1.16
CA ARG A 26 -16.90 -3.14 1.81
C ARG A 26 -16.76 -2.28 3.07
N ILE A 27 -17.86 -1.77 3.60
CA ILE A 27 -17.86 -0.98 4.82
C ILE A 27 -18.08 -1.95 5.98
N GLY A 28 -17.17 -1.90 6.96
CA GLY A 28 -17.33 -2.60 8.25
C GLY A 28 -18.42 -1.95 9.13
N PRO A 29 -18.25 -1.90 10.44
CA PRO A 29 -19.17 -1.19 11.31
C PRO A 29 -19.29 0.27 10.88
N ALA A 30 -20.43 0.90 11.13
CA ALA A 30 -20.84 2.22 10.65
C ALA A 30 -19.69 3.24 10.50
N LEU A 31 -19.48 3.74 9.28
CA LEU A 31 -18.40 4.67 8.95
C LEU A 31 -18.94 6.12 8.87
N SER A 32 -18.36 7.03 9.66
CA SER A 32 -18.69 8.46 9.63
C SER A 32 -17.76 9.21 8.67
N VAL A 33 -18.32 9.74 7.58
CA VAL A 33 -17.55 10.40 6.51
C VAL A 33 -18.16 11.76 6.17
N PRO A 34 -17.36 12.81 5.94
CA PRO A 34 -17.87 14.07 5.39
C PRO A 34 -18.13 13.91 3.89
N VAL A 35 -19.31 14.31 3.46
CA VAL A 35 -19.72 14.40 2.06
C VAL A 35 -19.97 15.87 1.73
N THR A 36 -19.32 16.35 0.68
CA THR A 36 -19.38 17.73 0.21
C THR A 36 -20.13 17.80 -1.11
N VAL A 37 -21.15 18.63 -1.18
CA VAL A 37 -21.77 19.04 -2.44
C VAL A 37 -21.21 20.40 -2.82
N GLU A 38 -20.52 20.46 -3.94
CA GLU A 38 -19.99 21.71 -4.49
C GLU A 38 -21.03 22.40 -5.35
N THR A 39 -21.14 23.71 -5.18
CA THR A 39 -22.02 24.58 -5.99
C THR A 39 -21.26 25.83 -6.45
N ALA A 40 -21.82 26.57 -7.39
CA ALA A 40 -21.22 27.84 -7.84
C ALA A 40 -21.19 28.92 -6.73
N GLU A 41 -22.01 28.80 -5.68
CA GLU A 41 -22.10 29.76 -4.58
C GLU A 41 -21.35 29.30 -3.32
N GLY A 42 -20.71 28.14 -3.36
CA GLY A 42 -19.93 27.56 -2.27
C GLY A 42 -20.27 26.09 -1.98
N ASP A 43 -19.57 25.55 -1.04
CA ASP A 43 -19.63 24.13 -0.68
C ASP A 43 -20.56 23.90 0.51
N VAL A 44 -21.33 22.83 0.47
CA VAL A 44 -22.11 22.35 1.61
C VAL A 44 -21.57 20.97 2.01
N THR A 45 -20.99 20.88 3.20
CA THR A 45 -20.46 19.63 3.73
C THR A 45 -21.31 19.12 4.87
N GLN A 46 -21.67 17.84 4.81
CA GLN A 46 -22.40 17.15 5.87
C GLN A 46 -21.65 15.86 6.23
N ARG A 47 -21.45 15.64 7.55
CA ARG A 47 -20.89 14.38 8.03
C ARG A 47 -22.01 13.37 8.21
N MET A 48 -21.85 12.22 7.60
CA MET A 48 -22.86 11.17 7.61
C MET A 48 -22.26 9.85 8.10
N VAL A 49 -23.12 9.10 8.78
CA VAL A 49 -22.82 7.71 9.15
C VAL A 49 -23.42 6.81 8.08
N PHE A 50 -22.56 6.04 7.42
CA PHE A 50 -22.96 5.05 6.43
C PHE A 50 -22.76 3.65 7.02
N ASP A 51 -23.71 2.77 6.76
CA ASP A 51 -23.66 1.35 7.04
C ASP A 51 -24.33 0.57 5.89
N ALA A 52 -24.38 -0.76 5.99
CA ALA A 52 -24.98 -1.59 4.95
C ALA A 52 -26.47 -1.30 4.73
N ASP A 53 -27.17 -0.85 5.76
CA ASP A 53 -28.63 -0.59 5.74
C ASP A 53 -28.94 0.83 5.28
N HIS A 54 -27.97 1.77 5.40
CA HIS A 54 -28.15 3.18 5.08
C HIS A 54 -27.15 3.68 4.01
N PRO A 55 -27.27 3.19 2.76
CA PRO A 55 -26.30 3.55 1.70
C PRO A 55 -26.57 4.92 1.08
N GLN A 56 -27.59 5.65 1.51
CA GLN A 56 -28.02 6.90 0.91
C GLN A 56 -27.99 8.08 1.86
N LEU A 57 -27.67 9.24 1.29
CA LEU A 57 -27.65 10.53 1.94
C LEU A 57 -28.40 11.56 1.11
N ARG A 58 -29.02 12.53 1.78
CA ARG A 58 -29.63 13.72 1.15
C ARG A 58 -29.01 14.97 1.70
N ILE A 59 -28.53 15.83 0.81
CA ILE A 59 -27.94 17.13 1.16
C ILE A 59 -28.74 18.23 0.46
N ALA A 60 -29.21 19.22 1.23
CA ALA A 60 -29.87 20.38 0.69
C ALA A 60 -28.85 21.49 0.39
N THR A 61 -28.99 22.15 -0.77
CA THR A 61 -28.18 23.31 -1.17
C THR A 61 -29.09 24.44 -1.69
N ARG A 62 -28.63 25.68 -1.59
CA ARG A 62 -29.37 26.82 -2.17
C ARG A 62 -29.13 26.88 -3.69
N ALA A 63 -27.88 26.83 -4.07
CA ALA A 63 -27.49 26.84 -5.46
C ALA A 63 -27.51 25.44 -6.08
N LYS A 64 -27.55 25.39 -7.40
CA LYS A 64 -27.52 24.15 -8.17
C LYS A 64 -26.24 23.34 -7.88
N PRO A 65 -26.36 22.06 -7.52
CA PRO A 65 -25.21 21.18 -7.35
C PRO A 65 -24.42 20.98 -8.63
N LEU A 66 -23.11 20.96 -8.53
CA LEU A 66 -22.19 20.69 -9.63
C LEU A 66 -21.62 19.28 -9.54
N ARG A 67 -21.11 18.93 -8.37
CA ARG A 67 -20.50 17.62 -8.10
C ARG A 67 -20.55 17.29 -6.61
N VAL A 68 -20.39 15.99 -6.32
CA VAL A 68 -20.29 15.46 -4.96
C VAL A 68 -18.86 14.96 -4.75
N VAL A 69 -18.28 15.32 -3.62
CA VAL A 69 -16.93 14.89 -3.21
C VAL A 69 -17.00 14.23 -1.83
N VAL A 70 -16.53 13.00 -1.72
CA VAL A 70 -16.46 12.31 -0.44
C VAL A 70 -15.12 12.61 0.21
N ASP A 71 -15.17 13.02 1.49
CA ASP A 71 -13.99 13.33 2.30
C ASP A 71 -12.98 14.29 1.61
N LYS A 72 -13.52 15.40 1.11
CA LYS A 72 -12.78 16.43 0.36
C LYS A 72 -11.48 16.87 1.05
N HIS A 73 -11.46 16.87 2.38
CA HIS A 73 -10.33 17.35 3.17
C HIS A 73 -9.50 16.23 3.83
N GLY A 74 -9.76 14.97 3.50
CA GLY A 74 -9.00 13.84 4.02
C GLY A 74 -9.09 13.67 5.54
N THR A 75 -10.22 13.98 6.15
CA THR A 75 -10.42 13.96 7.60
C THR A 75 -10.88 12.61 8.14
N THR A 76 -11.22 11.68 7.27
CA THR A 76 -11.62 10.32 7.66
C THR A 76 -10.41 9.41 7.64
N ALA A 77 -10.21 8.64 8.70
CA ALA A 77 -9.21 7.59 8.71
C ALA A 77 -9.49 6.63 7.53
N ARG A 78 -8.58 6.56 6.60
CA ARG A 78 -8.71 5.75 5.40
C ARG A 78 -7.94 4.46 5.60
N GLY A 79 -8.64 3.35 5.62
CA GLY A 79 -8.02 2.03 5.48
C GLY A 79 -7.56 1.80 4.04
N ASN A 80 -6.69 2.68 3.54
CA ASN A 80 -6.24 2.64 2.16
C ASN A 80 -4.90 1.93 2.09
N GLY A 81 -4.95 0.71 1.74
CA GLY A 81 -3.79 -0.14 1.62
C GLY A 81 -3.57 -0.99 2.86
N SER A 82 -2.56 -1.77 2.82
CA SER A 82 -2.06 -2.53 3.93
C SER A 82 -1.80 -1.59 5.12
N PRO A 83 -2.18 -1.95 6.35
CA PRO A 83 -1.77 -1.23 7.55
C PRO A 83 -0.25 -1.32 7.74
N PHE A 84 0.41 -2.21 7.00
CA PHE A 84 1.82 -2.50 7.14
C PHE A 84 2.70 -1.52 6.37
N THR A 85 3.76 -1.10 7.03
CA THR A 85 4.89 -0.37 6.47
C THR A 85 6.12 -1.29 6.38
N ILE A 86 7.20 -0.80 5.79
CA ILE A 86 8.45 -1.57 5.68
C ILE A 86 9.00 -1.96 7.06
N LEU A 87 8.72 -1.18 8.09
CA LEU A 87 9.22 -1.42 9.46
C LEU A 87 8.18 -2.05 10.42
N THR A 88 7.00 -2.39 9.97
CA THR A 88 5.97 -2.94 10.87
C THR A 88 6.42 -4.21 11.58
N MET A 89 7.27 -5.04 10.93
CA MET A 89 7.80 -6.26 11.55
C MET A 89 8.80 -5.99 12.69
N ASP A 90 9.28 -4.75 12.88
CA ASP A 90 10.25 -4.43 13.95
C ASP A 90 9.68 -4.71 15.34
N ASP A 91 8.37 -4.48 15.54
CA ASP A 91 7.71 -4.70 16.83
C ASP A 91 7.53 -6.20 17.18
N GLU A 92 7.62 -7.10 16.18
CA GLU A 92 7.41 -8.54 16.30
C GLU A 92 8.49 -9.33 15.53
N LEU A 93 9.76 -8.88 15.62
CA LEU A 93 10.87 -9.41 14.83
C LEU A 93 11.15 -10.90 15.08
N GLU A 94 10.77 -11.45 16.24
CA GLU A 94 10.83 -12.88 16.57
C GLU A 94 9.89 -13.72 15.68
N HIS A 95 8.89 -13.10 15.09
CA HIS A 95 7.97 -13.73 14.14
C HIS A 95 8.34 -13.42 12.68
N ALA A 96 9.52 -12.86 12.40
CA ALA A 96 9.96 -12.59 11.05
C ALA A 96 10.75 -13.76 10.45
N LEU A 97 10.56 -14.00 9.14
CA LEU A 97 11.29 -14.98 8.34
C LEU A 97 11.87 -14.30 7.09
N ILE A 98 13.19 -14.37 6.92
CA ILE A 98 13.86 -13.89 5.72
C ILE A 98 13.89 -15.00 4.68
N VAL A 99 13.31 -14.74 3.49
CA VAL A 99 13.24 -15.71 2.39
C VAL A 99 14.01 -15.16 1.19
N TYR A 100 15.13 -15.81 0.83
CA TYR A 100 15.92 -15.40 -0.32
C TYR A 100 15.64 -16.24 -1.56
N GLY A 101 15.74 -15.60 -2.72
CA GLY A 101 15.47 -16.25 -4.00
C GLY A 101 16.63 -17.12 -4.48
N THR A 102 16.28 -18.27 -5.08
CA THR A 102 17.24 -19.28 -5.60
C THR A 102 17.11 -19.52 -7.09
N GLN A 103 16.18 -18.87 -7.79
CA GLN A 103 15.94 -19.11 -9.23
C GLN A 103 17.03 -18.47 -10.12
N ASP A 104 17.63 -17.38 -9.66
CA ASP A 104 18.74 -16.69 -10.34
C ASP A 104 19.57 -15.97 -9.29
N ASP A 105 20.90 -15.98 -9.44
CA ASP A 105 21.87 -15.33 -8.55
C ASP A 105 21.66 -15.66 -7.04
N GLU A 106 21.54 -16.95 -6.74
CA GLU A 106 21.31 -17.45 -5.37
C GLU A 106 22.34 -16.90 -4.37
N VAL A 107 23.60 -16.84 -4.76
CA VAL A 107 24.69 -16.35 -3.88
C VAL A 107 24.47 -14.88 -3.52
N GLY A 108 24.17 -14.03 -4.49
CA GLY A 108 23.95 -12.61 -4.26
C GLY A 108 22.71 -12.34 -3.39
N ASN A 109 21.63 -13.08 -3.61
CA ASN A 109 20.43 -13.00 -2.80
C ASN A 109 20.69 -13.48 -1.35
N LEU A 110 21.47 -14.55 -1.17
CA LEU A 110 21.84 -15.03 0.17
C LEU A 110 22.70 -14.00 0.92
N GLU A 111 23.68 -13.39 0.27
CA GLU A 111 24.50 -12.34 0.91
C GLU A 111 23.67 -11.10 1.27
N ALA A 112 22.73 -10.71 0.42
CA ALA A 112 21.78 -9.64 0.76
C ALA A 112 20.88 -10.02 1.97
N ALA A 113 20.42 -11.27 2.04
CA ALA A 113 19.64 -11.77 3.17
C ALA A 113 20.46 -11.77 4.49
N ARG A 114 21.73 -12.16 4.44
CA ARG A 114 22.65 -12.10 5.60
C ARG A 114 22.91 -10.66 6.07
N LEU A 115 23.08 -9.74 5.11
CA LEU A 115 23.23 -8.33 5.43
C LEU A 115 21.96 -7.78 6.09
N LEU A 116 20.77 -8.12 5.56
CA LEU A 116 19.48 -7.74 6.14
C LEU A 116 19.34 -8.29 7.57
N GLN A 117 19.60 -9.58 7.78
CA GLN A 117 19.57 -10.19 9.11
C GLN A 117 20.50 -9.48 10.09
N THR A 118 21.71 -9.14 9.65
CA THR A 118 22.69 -8.42 10.48
C THR A 118 22.19 -7.01 10.83
N ALA A 119 21.57 -6.33 9.88
CA ALA A 119 21.01 -5.00 10.10
C ALA A 119 19.88 -5.04 11.14
N LEU A 120 18.93 -5.95 10.99
CA LEU A 120 17.81 -6.14 11.91
C LEU A 120 18.29 -6.50 13.31
N ARG A 121 19.25 -7.43 13.43
CA ARG A 121 19.85 -7.80 14.73
C ARG A 121 20.48 -6.62 15.47
N ARG A 122 21.05 -5.66 14.77
CA ARG A 122 21.66 -4.46 15.40
C ARG A 122 20.60 -3.51 15.96
N ARG A 123 19.40 -3.52 15.39
CA ARG A 123 18.31 -2.64 15.82
C ARG A 123 17.60 -3.18 17.04
N GLU A 124 17.20 -4.45 16.99
CA GLU A 124 16.27 -5.04 17.92
C GLU A 124 16.93 -6.13 18.81
N HIS A 125 17.58 -5.67 19.87
CA HIS A 125 17.94 -6.48 21.05
C HIS A 125 18.47 -7.90 20.78
N ASN A 126 19.23 -8.08 19.69
CA ASN A 126 19.81 -9.35 19.26
C ASN A 126 18.81 -10.42 18.77
N VAL A 127 17.60 -10.06 18.43
CA VAL A 127 16.70 -10.96 17.68
C VAL A 127 17.28 -11.22 16.30
N GLN A 128 17.33 -12.47 15.89
CA GLN A 128 17.91 -12.89 14.61
C GLN A 128 16.88 -13.71 13.83
N PRO A 129 16.13 -13.06 12.93
CA PRO A 129 15.17 -13.78 12.08
C PRO A 129 15.87 -14.90 11.30
N PRO A 130 15.29 -16.11 11.20
CA PRO A 130 15.86 -17.18 10.38
C PRO A 130 15.91 -16.79 8.91
N ILE A 131 16.90 -17.35 8.18
CA ILE A 131 17.04 -17.20 6.74
C ILE A 131 16.75 -18.54 6.08
N LYS A 132 15.87 -18.54 5.05
CA LYS A 132 15.58 -19.75 4.27
C LYS A 132 15.61 -19.48 2.76
N PRO A 133 16.04 -20.46 1.94
CA PRO A 133 15.84 -20.37 0.49
C PRO A 133 14.34 -20.52 0.16
N ASP A 134 13.88 -19.84 -0.87
CA ASP A 134 12.48 -19.82 -1.31
C ASP A 134 11.90 -21.22 -1.61
N ARG A 135 12.74 -22.16 -2.05
CA ARG A 135 12.37 -23.56 -2.34
C ARG A 135 12.14 -24.44 -1.11
N GLU A 136 12.54 -23.98 0.08
CA GLU A 136 12.46 -24.76 1.33
C GLU A 136 11.45 -24.22 2.34
N VAL A 137 10.77 -23.11 1.99
CA VAL A 137 9.76 -22.51 2.87
C VAL A 137 8.44 -23.26 2.75
N THR A 138 7.92 -23.70 3.88
CA THR A 138 6.64 -24.43 3.94
C THR A 138 5.44 -23.48 3.92
N GLU A 139 4.25 -24.00 3.58
CA GLU A 139 3.00 -23.22 3.62
C GLU A 139 2.68 -22.70 5.03
N ASP A 140 2.98 -23.46 6.07
CA ASP A 140 2.74 -23.05 7.46
C ASP A 140 3.66 -21.89 7.85
N GLU A 141 4.92 -21.90 7.40
CA GLU A 141 5.84 -20.80 7.61
C GLU A 141 5.43 -19.55 6.84
N LEU A 142 4.94 -19.70 5.60
CA LEU A 142 4.42 -18.58 4.83
C LEU A 142 3.19 -17.95 5.49
N ARG A 143 2.38 -18.72 6.22
CA ARG A 143 1.19 -18.23 6.93
C ARG A 143 1.48 -17.67 8.32
N GLY A 144 2.54 -18.15 8.96
CA GLY A 144 2.80 -17.90 10.39
C GLY A 144 3.79 -16.79 10.69
N HIS A 145 4.30 -16.08 9.68
CA HIS A 145 5.38 -15.11 9.86
C HIS A 145 5.19 -13.81 9.07
N HIS A 146 5.81 -12.75 9.57
CA HIS A 146 6.20 -11.63 8.71
C HIS A 146 7.26 -12.12 7.73
N LEU A 147 7.03 -11.90 6.42
CA LEU A 147 7.93 -12.39 5.38
C LEU A 147 8.81 -11.24 4.87
N LEU A 148 10.12 -11.41 4.95
CA LEU A 148 11.10 -10.50 4.37
C LEU A 148 11.68 -11.15 3.11
N LEU A 149 11.16 -10.81 1.94
CA LEU A 149 11.47 -11.45 0.68
C LEU A 149 12.64 -10.74 -0.01
N VAL A 150 13.77 -11.42 -0.14
CA VAL A 150 14.97 -10.92 -0.80
C VAL A 150 15.05 -11.47 -2.22
N GLY A 151 15.00 -10.57 -3.19
CA GLY A 151 14.99 -10.89 -4.61
C GLY A 151 13.65 -10.62 -5.30
N ARG A 152 13.75 -10.17 -6.56
CA ARG A 152 12.60 -9.83 -7.41
C ARG A 152 11.81 -11.09 -7.82
N PRO A 153 10.58 -10.94 -8.36
CA PRO A 153 9.76 -12.10 -8.77
C PRO A 153 10.44 -13.11 -9.71
N SER A 154 11.36 -12.67 -10.57
CA SER A 154 12.08 -13.58 -11.46
C SER A 154 13.24 -14.35 -10.79
N THR A 155 13.60 -14.02 -9.56
CA THR A 155 14.70 -14.67 -8.84
C THR A 155 14.25 -15.36 -7.55
N ASN A 156 13.04 -15.05 -7.06
CA ASN A 156 12.47 -15.58 -5.82
C ASN A 156 11.04 -16.07 -6.09
N ALA A 157 10.79 -17.36 -5.92
CA ALA A 157 9.49 -17.98 -6.19
C ALA A 157 8.37 -17.46 -5.26
N VAL A 158 8.70 -17.14 -4.01
CA VAL A 158 7.72 -16.55 -3.07
C VAL A 158 7.40 -15.13 -3.48
N SER A 159 8.39 -14.32 -3.87
CA SER A 159 8.16 -12.98 -4.43
C SER A 159 7.29 -13.04 -5.69
N GLN A 160 7.50 -14.03 -6.56
CA GLN A 160 6.67 -14.24 -7.74
C GLN A 160 5.22 -14.55 -7.39
N ARG A 161 5.00 -15.43 -6.43
CA ARG A 161 3.66 -15.82 -5.95
C ARG A 161 2.90 -14.64 -5.36
N LEU A 162 3.59 -13.73 -4.67
CA LEU A 162 2.98 -12.61 -3.95
C LEU A 162 3.10 -11.27 -4.69
N ALA A 163 3.48 -11.27 -5.97
CA ALA A 163 3.82 -10.05 -6.74
C ALA A 163 2.71 -8.97 -6.78
N ALA A 164 1.44 -9.37 -6.66
CA ALA A 164 0.31 -8.44 -6.70
C ALA A 164 0.18 -7.53 -5.45
N GLN A 165 0.93 -7.82 -4.37
CA GLN A 165 0.74 -7.14 -3.08
C GLN A 165 1.38 -5.75 -3.01
N TRP A 166 2.34 -5.43 -3.86
CA TRP A 166 3.20 -4.25 -3.65
C TRP A 166 2.93 -3.05 -4.55
N GLY A 167 2.05 -3.15 -5.54
CA GLY A 167 1.86 -2.06 -6.52
C GLY A 167 3.11 -1.76 -7.35
N VAL A 168 4.02 -2.74 -7.47
CA VAL A 168 5.24 -2.69 -8.28
C VAL A 168 5.11 -3.69 -9.42
N ALA A 169 5.20 -3.22 -10.65
CA ALA A 169 5.19 -4.09 -11.81
C ALA A 169 6.63 -4.38 -12.28
N PHE A 170 7.06 -5.65 -12.21
CA PHE A 170 8.38 -6.07 -12.66
C PHE A 170 8.33 -6.55 -14.11
N GLY A 171 9.22 -5.99 -14.94
CA GLY A 171 9.56 -6.51 -16.26
C GLY A 171 10.88 -7.28 -16.25
N ALA A 172 11.35 -7.73 -17.42
CA ALA A 172 12.59 -8.49 -17.54
C ALA A 172 13.82 -7.71 -17.02
N ARG A 173 13.89 -6.41 -17.31
CA ARG A 173 15.01 -5.50 -16.96
C ARG A 173 14.54 -4.18 -16.39
N SER A 174 13.36 -4.12 -15.84
CA SER A 174 12.77 -2.89 -15.30
C SER A 174 11.81 -3.20 -14.17
N PHE A 175 11.52 -2.21 -13.37
CA PHE A 175 10.31 -2.19 -12.59
C PHE A 175 9.60 -0.85 -12.74
N THR A 176 8.30 -0.87 -12.59
CA THR A 176 7.44 0.32 -12.68
C THR A 176 6.74 0.53 -11.35
N VAL A 177 6.83 1.75 -10.85
CA VAL A 177 6.08 2.21 -9.68
C VAL A 177 5.22 3.38 -10.15
N ARG A 178 3.91 3.22 -10.09
CA ARG A 178 2.95 4.13 -10.72
C ARG A 178 3.22 4.26 -12.23
N ASP A 179 3.47 5.46 -12.70
CA ASP A 179 3.80 5.83 -14.09
C ASP A 179 5.30 5.87 -14.38
N LYS A 180 6.15 5.64 -13.36
CA LYS A 180 7.60 5.77 -13.49
C LYS A 180 8.29 4.44 -13.66
N VAL A 181 9.07 4.33 -14.74
CA VAL A 181 9.87 3.14 -15.09
C VAL A 181 11.31 3.32 -14.64
N TYR A 182 11.87 2.29 -14.00
CA TYR A 182 13.26 2.22 -13.55
C TYR A 182 13.95 1.08 -14.29
N THR A 183 15.08 1.36 -14.94
CA THR A 183 15.78 0.41 -15.84
C THR A 183 17.25 0.22 -15.50
N HIS A 184 17.82 1.06 -14.63
CA HIS A 184 19.21 0.91 -14.25
C HIS A 184 19.39 -0.35 -13.37
N PRO A 185 20.37 -1.24 -13.65
CA PRO A 185 20.55 -2.50 -12.91
C PRO A 185 20.68 -2.36 -11.39
N GLU A 186 21.24 -1.26 -10.92
CA GLU A 186 21.40 -0.98 -9.49
C GLU A 186 20.21 -0.23 -8.87
N SER A 187 19.15 0.01 -9.63
CA SER A 187 17.91 0.52 -9.04
C SER A 187 17.19 -0.59 -8.30
N ALA A 188 16.57 -0.24 -7.16
CA ALA A 188 15.90 -1.18 -6.30
C ALA A 188 14.62 -0.60 -5.69
N VAL A 189 13.83 -1.46 -5.08
CA VAL A 189 12.57 -1.12 -4.40
C VAL A 189 12.43 -1.92 -3.12
N LEU A 190 11.88 -1.26 -2.08
CA LEU A 190 11.37 -1.89 -0.86
C LEU A 190 9.87 -1.66 -0.85
N ALA A 191 9.10 -2.69 -0.62
CA ALA A 191 7.64 -2.56 -0.63
C ALA A 191 7.00 -3.48 0.42
N ALA A 192 6.10 -2.94 1.21
CA ALA A 192 5.33 -3.66 2.22
C ALA A 192 3.90 -3.90 1.77
N GLY A 193 3.32 -4.98 2.24
CA GLY A 193 1.93 -5.34 2.01
C GLY A 193 1.42 -6.33 3.03
N ASP A 194 0.13 -6.66 2.95
CA ASP A 194 -0.45 -7.72 3.75
C ASP A 194 0.09 -9.07 3.27
N ASN A 195 0.30 -10.00 4.20
CA ASN A 195 0.47 -11.39 3.81
C ASN A 195 -0.90 -11.95 3.36
N PRO A 196 -1.09 -12.26 2.07
CA PRO A 196 -2.38 -12.70 1.57
C PRO A 196 -2.80 -14.09 2.08
N LEU A 197 -1.88 -14.81 2.71
CA LEU A 197 -2.13 -16.12 3.31
C LEU A 197 -2.62 -16.00 4.75
N ASP A 198 -2.24 -14.93 5.45
CA ASP A 198 -2.75 -14.57 6.79
C ASP A 198 -2.50 -13.08 7.04
N ALA A 199 -3.56 -12.27 7.01
CA ALA A 199 -3.50 -10.82 7.12
C ALA A 199 -3.04 -10.29 8.50
N ARG A 200 -2.75 -11.16 9.47
CA ARG A 200 -2.08 -10.75 10.71
C ARG A 200 -0.62 -10.38 10.50
N TRP A 201 -0.01 -10.89 9.43
CA TRP A 201 1.40 -10.74 9.12
C TRP A 201 1.63 -9.84 7.92
N SER A 202 2.77 -9.19 7.88
CA SER A 202 3.20 -8.39 6.75
C SER A 202 4.08 -9.18 5.78
N VAL A 203 4.18 -8.69 4.55
CA VAL A 203 5.19 -9.12 3.59
C VAL A 203 5.97 -7.90 3.14
N VAL A 204 7.29 -7.94 3.26
CA VAL A 204 8.19 -6.89 2.79
C VAL A 204 9.07 -7.45 1.68
N LEU A 205 8.97 -6.84 0.50
CA LEU A 205 9.84 -7.12 -0.64
C LEU A 205 11.08 -6.23 -0.59
N VAL A 206 12.25 -6.83 -0.77
CA VAL A 206 13.55 -6.16 -0.95
C VAL A 206 14.13 -6.62 -2.28
N ALA A 207 14.02 -5.81 -3.32
CA ALA A 207 14.33 -6.25 -4.67
C ALA A 207 15.04 -5.18 -5.52
N GLY A 208 16.22 -5.50 -6.04
CA GLY A 208 16.90 -4.76 -7.10
C GLY A 208 16.67 -5.36 -8.47
N LEU A 209 17.01 -4.62 -9.53
CA LEU A 209 17.05 -5.16 -10.89
C LEU A 209 18.24 -6.10 -11.13
N SER A 210 19.22 -6.05 -10.24
CA SER A 210 20.32 -7.01 -10.13
C SER A 210 20.52 -7.41 -8.66
N SER A 211 21.26 -8.49 -8.40
CA SER A 211 21.67 -8.85 -7.04
C SER A 211 22.51 -7.78 -6.37
N LEU A 212 23.38 -7.10 -7.12
CA LEU A 212 24.12 -5.95 -6.60
C LEU A 212 23.16 -4.83 -6.15
N GLY A 213 22.15 -4.49 -6.95
CA GLY A 213 21.12 -3.52 -6.57
C GLY A 213 20.34 -3.96 -5.33
N THR A 214 20.02 -5.26 -5.22
CA THR A 214 19.38 -5.82 -4.02
C THR A 214 20.29 -5.69 -2.79
N TYR A 215 21.56 -6.05 -2.91
CA TYR A 215 22.53 -5.94 -1.82
C TYR A 215 22.73 -4.50 -1.36
N GLN A 216 22.86 -3.56 -2.31
CA GLN A 216 23.07 -2.15 -2.01
C GLN A 216 21.86 -1.52 -1.32
N VAL A 217 20.64 -1.86 -1.72
CA VAL A 217 19.45 -1.30 -1.07
C VAL A 217 19.29 -1.82 0.36
N VAL A 218 19.70 -3.06 0.63
CA VAL A 218 19.74 -3.60 2.00
C VAL A 218 20.74 -2.81 2.84
N GLY A 219 21.94 -2.52 2.33
CA GLY A 219 22.91 -1.70 3.03
C GLY A 219 22.39 -0.31 3.36
N ARG A 220 21.80 0.35 2.36
CA ARG A 220 21.17 1.69 2.55
C ARG A 220 19.98 1.64 3.51
N PHE A 221 19.17 0.60 3.45
CA PHE A 221 18.09 0.36 4.39
C PHE A 221 18.61 0.15 5.81
N ALA A 222 19.74 -0.52 5.97
CA ALA A 222 20.39 -0.73 7.27
C ALA A 222 20.91 0.56 7.91
N ASP A 223 21.37 1.50 7.09
CA ASP A 223 21.95 2.76 7.54
C ASP A 223 20.90 3.86 7.78
N ASP A 224 19.79 3.85 7.04
CA ASP A 224 18.79 4.94 7.00
C ASP A 224 17.36 4.42 7.30
N LEU A 225 17.22 3.76 8.41
CA LEU A 225 16.08 2.93 8.81
C LEU A 225 14.89 3.71 9.41
N LEU A 226 14.61 4.91 8.97
CA LEU A 226 13.52 5.72 9.55
C LEU A 226 12.26 5.81 8.67
N THR A 227 12.11 4.92 7.69
CA THR A 227 10.93 5.02 6.83
C THR A 227 9.76 4.17 7.32
N TYR A 228 8.67 4.82 7.64
CA TYR A 228 7.35 4.19 7.84
C TYR A 228 6.53 4.17 6.55
N ALA A 229 7.17 4.34 5.40
CA ALA A 229 6.49 4.24 4.12
C ALA A 229 6.15 2.79 3.78
N PRO A 230 5.03 2.55 3.09
CA PRO A 230 4.71 1.21 2.55
C PRO A 230 5.54 0.87 1.31
N LEU A 231 6.15 1.86 0.68
CA LEU A 231 6.93 1.70 -0.55
C LEU A 231 8.06 2.72 -0.62
N VAL A 232 9.27 2.25 -0.90
CA VAL A 232 10.48 3.08 -1.08
C VAL A 232 11.14 2.69 -2.38
N VAL A 233 11.51 3.66 -3.18
CA VAL A 233 12.32 3.46 -4.39
C VAL A 233 13.73 3.96 -4.15
N ALA A 234 14.72 3.14 -4.48
CA ALA A 234 16.15 3.46 -4.50
C ALA A 234 16.64 3.56 -5.95
N PRO A 235 16.54 4.72 -6.61
CA PRO A 235 17.07 4.91 -7.95
C PRO A 235 18.59 4.89 -7.92
N PHE A 236 19.23 4.43 -8.99
CA PHE A 236 20.69 4.54 -9.13
C PHE A 236 21.14 6.00 -9.06
N GLY A 237 22.21 6.25 -8.31
CA GLY A 237 22.86 7.55 -8.20
C GLY A 237 22.00 8.66 -7.55
N ARG A 238 20.93 8.27 -6.84
CA ARG A 238 20.05 9.21 -6.13
C ARG A 238 19.69 8.66 -4.75
N ASP A 239 19.19 9.55 -3.89
CA ASP A 239 18.68 9.16 -2.58
C ASP A 239 17.45 8.26 -2.69
N MET A 240 17.25 7.42 -1.69
CA MET A 240 16.01 6.67 -1.53
C MET A 240 14.85 7.64 -1.35
N ARG A 241 13.69 7.27 -1.88
CA ARG A 241 12.49 8.10 -1.83
C ARG A 241 11.31 7.28 -1.40
N ASP A 242 10.66 7.77 -0.37
CA ASP A 242 9.34 7.27 0.00
C ASP A 242 8.35 7.54 -1.13
N VAL A 243 7.61 6.51 -1.49
CA VAL A 243 6.48 6.65 -2.40
C VAL A 243 5.23 6.68 -1.55
N VAL A 244 4.81 7.88 -1.19
CA VAL A 244 3.53 8.06 -0.51
C VAL A 244 2.43 7.51 -1.43
N PRO A 245 1.56 6.59 -0.96
CA PRO A 245 0.42 6.14 -1.74
C PRO A 245 -0.32 7.37 -2.26
N PRO A 246 -0.80 7.37 -3.53
CA PRO A 246 -1.65 8.46 -3.97
C PRO A 246 -2.78 8.56 -2.96
N LEU A 247 -3.09 9.78 -2.55
CA LEU A 247 -4.39 10.00 -1.93
C LEU A 247 -5.38 9.34 -2.89
N PRO A 248 -6.21 8.38 -2.43
CA PRO A 248 -7.18 7.77 -3.32
C PRO A 248 -7.92 8.91 -3.99
N GLU A 249 -8.08 8.80 -5.30
CA GLU A 249 -8.82 9.80 -6.07
C GLU A 249 -10.09 10.09 -5.29
N LEU A 250 -10.26 11.35 -4.93
CA LEU A 250 -11.49 11.78 -4.28
C LEU A 250 -12.60 11.29 -5.18
N THR A 251 -13.50 10.48 -4.66
CA THR A 251 -14.64 10.01 -5.45
C THR A 251 -15.47 11.23 -5.80
N VAL A 252 -15.23 11.75 -6.99
CA VAL A 252 -15.90 12.93 -7.53
C VAL A 252 -16.91 12.44 -8.54
N VAL A 253 -18.17 12.64 -8.28
CA VAL A 253 -19.24 12.24 -9.22
C VAL A 253 -19.98 13.50 -9.64
N PRO A 254 -20.05 13.77 -10.97
CA PRO A 254 -20.90 14.84 -11.47
C PRO A 254 -22.37 14.54 -11.10
N VAL A 255 -23.09 15.56 -10.71
CA VAL A 255 -24.49 15.41 -10.37
C VAL A 255 -25.32 15.28 -11.63
N ILE A 256 -26.04 14.18 -11.77
CA ILE A 256 -26.96 13.91 -12.86
C ILE A 256 -28.34 14.48 -12.50
N ARG A 257 -29.02 15.03 -13.50
CA ARG A 257 -30.37 15.60 -13.37
C ARG A 257 -31.44 14.51 -13.43
#